data_ad189480c52685a884c9415b9081bd12
#
_entry.id   ad189480c52685a884c9415b9081bd12
#
_cell.length_a   1.000
_cell.length_b   1.000
_cell.length_c   1.000
_cell.angle_alpha   90.00
_cell.angle_beta   90.00
_cell.angle_gamma   90.00
#
_symmetry.space_group_name_H-M   'P 1'
#
loop_
_entity.id
_entity.type
_entity.pdbx_description
1 polymer ?
#
loop_
_entity_poly.entity_id
_entity_poly.type
_entity_poly.pdbx_seq_one_letter_code
_entity_poly.pdbx_strand_id
1 'polypeptide(L)'
;MPALTKDHSSARRRSAGVVVVRRHAGRWLCLVLRAYAYWDFPKGSLEPGEAPLAAAIREVEEETGLVGLVFRWGEAFRDTELYSGGKVARYYVAEAPAGDVTLPVNPELGRAEHDEFRWVSFADANRLLVPRVQRIAEWAEGLLAGRP
;
A
#
# COMPACT_ATOMS: atom_id res chain seq x y z
N MET A 1 14.60 7.53 25.39
CA MET A 1 14.29 7.55 24.79
C MET A 1 14.20 7.82 23.97
N PRO A 2 14.07 7.58 23.57
CA PRO A 2 14.17 7.95 22.58
C PRO A 2 13.33 8.25 21.92
N ALA A 3 12.78 8.50 21.72
CA ALA A 3 12.13 8.78 21.07
C ALA A 3 12.25 9.15 20.18
N LEU A 4 12.49 9.21 20.07
CA LEU A 4 12.75 9.61 19.26
C LEU A 4 12.04 9.71 18.34
N THR A 5 11.71 10.15 18.05
CA THR A 5 11.36 10.40 16.90
C THR A 5 10.39 9.50 16.41
N LYS A 6 10.12 9.11 15.52
CA LYS A 6 9.17 8.33 14.81
C LYS A 6 8.88 7.00 15.40
N ASP A 7 8.85 6.93 16.71
CA ASP A 7 8.45 5.75 17.43
C ASP A 7 6.94 5.66 17.39
N HIS A 8 6.42 4.61 16.75
CA HIS A 8 4.98 4.37 16.66
C HIS A 8 4.51 3.32 17.66
N SER A 9 5.26 3.15 18.75
CA SER A 9 4.89 2.17 19.76
C SER A 9 3.51 2.48 20.39
N SER A 10 3.05 3.75 20.30
CA SER A 10 1.73 4.14 20.80
C SER A 10 0.61 3.83 19.82
N ALA A 11 0.91 3.34 18.63
CA ALA A 11 -0.12 3.00 17.66
C ALA A 11 -0.94 1.83 18.19
N ARG A 12 -2.27 1.99 18.21
CA ARG A 12 -3.18 0.92 18.62
C ARG A 12 -3.31 -0.14 17.56
N ARG A 13 -3.19 0.25 16.31
CA ARG A 13 -3.41 -0.63 15.18
C ARG A 13 -2.37 -0.36 14.12
N ARG A 14 -1.74 -1.40 13.69
CA ARG A 14 -0.71 -1.31 12.66
C ARG A 14 -1.17 -2.05 11.41
N SER A 15 -0.99 -1.41 10.26
CA SER A 15 -1.27 -1.98 8.95
C SER A 15 -0.01 -1.97 8.12
N ALA A 16 0.04 -2.83 7.12
CA ALA A 16 1.12 -2.84 6.15
C ALA A 16 0.54 -3.04 4.77
N GLY A 17 1.16 -2.41 3.78
CA GLY A 17 0.72 -2.50 2.41
C GLY A 17 1.84 -2.24 1.44
N VAL A 18 1.47 -2.17 0.17
CA VAL A 18 2.45 -2.03 -0.91
C VAL A 18 1.93 -1.02 -1.93
N VAL A 19 2.81 -0.10 -2.30
CA VAL A 19 2.60 0.68 -3.52
C VAL A 19 3.00 -0.25 -4.66
N VAL A 20 2.00 -0.88 -5.27
CA VAL A 20 2.22 -1.85 -6.34
C VAL A 20 2.34 -1.09 -7.65
N VAL A 21 3.44 -1.28 -8.36
CA VAL A 21 3.70 -0.54 -9.59
C VAL A 21 3.85 -1.50 -10.75
N ARG A 22 3.63 -0.97 -11.96
CA ARG A 22 3.72 -1.72 -13.21
C ARG A 22 4.14 -0.76 -14.31
N ARG A 23 5.02 -1.22 -15.20
CA ARG A 23 5.36 -0.43 -16.37
C ARG A 23 4.33 -0.65 -17.47
N HIS A 24 3.91 0.46 -18.08
CA HIS A 24 3.04 0.42 -19.22
C HIS A 24 3.49 1.53 -20.18
N ALA A 25 3.82 1.16 -21.42
CA ALA A 25 4.28 2.10 -22.43
C ALA A 25 5.43 2.97 -21.91
N GLY A 26 6.38 2.37 -21.20
CA GLY A 26 7.56 3.07 -20.68
C GLY A 26 7.32 3.92 -19.45
N ARG A 27 6.14 3.87 -18.87
CA ARG A 27 5.77 4.71 -17.73
C ARG A 27 5.39 3.82 -16.55
N TRP A 28 5.62 4.33 -15.35
CA TRP A 28 5.19 3.66 -14.14
C TRP A 28 3.73 3.99 -13.84
N LEU A 29 2.94 2.95 -13.61
CA LEU A 29 1.59 3.09 -13.08
C LEU A 29 1.58 2.49 -11.69
N CYS A 30 0.67 2.97 -10.85
CA CYS A 30 0.45 2.38 -9.53
C CYS A 30 -0.99 1.92 -9.40
N LEU A 31 -1.18 0.90 -8.56
CA LEU A 31 -2.48 0.29 -8.36
C LEU A 31 -3.16 0.94 -7.16
N VAL A 32 -4.34 1.51 -7.38
CA VAL A 32 -5.15 2.05 -6.31
C VAL A 32 -6.50 1.34 -6.26
N LEU A 33 -7.00 1.15 -5.05
CA LEU A 33 -8.25 0.45 -4.78
C LEU A 33 -9.22 1.39 -4.09
N ARG A 34 -10.50 1.29 -4.43
CA ARG A 34 -11.53 2.13 -3.81
C ARG A 34 -12.43 1.30 -2.90
N ALA A 35 -12.58 1.79 -1.67
CA ALA A 35 -13.59 1.29 -0.74
C ALA A 35 -14.45 2.49 -0.34
N TYR A 36 -15.75 2.41 -0.58
CA TYR A 36 -16.66 3.54 -0.39
C TYR A 36 -16.21 4.72 -1.24
N ALA A 37 -15.85 5.83 -0.61
CA ALA A 37 -15.41 7.03 -1.32
C ALA A 37 -13.87 7.21 -1.27
N TYR A 38 -13.14 6.22 -0.75
CA TYR A 38 -11.72 6.40 -0.46
C TYR A 38 -10.86 5.49 -1.31
N TRP A 39 -9.82 6.08 -1.89
CA TRP A 39 -8.80 5.37 -2.65
C TRP A 39 -7.55 5.19 -1.81
N ASP A 40 -6.93 4.03 -1.91
CA ASP A 40 -5.70 3.72 -1.18
C ASP A 40 -4.95 2.63 -1.93
N PHE A 41 -3.70 2.42 -1.53
CA PHE A 41 -2.95 1.26 -1.97
C PHE A 41 -3.40 0.02 -1.21
N PRO A 42 -3.18 -1.18 -1.74
CA PRO A 42 -3.52 -2.40 -0.99
C PRO A 42 -2.81 -2.43 0.35
N LYS A 43 -3.54 -2.66 1.41
CA LYS A 43 -3.01 -2.76 2.78
C LYS A 43 -4.03 -3.38 3.70
N GLY A 44 -3.56 -3.82 4.85
CA GLY A 44 -4.45 -4.29 5.90
C GLY A 44 -3.70 -4.53 7.21
N SER A 45 -4.43 -4.93 8.23
CA SER A 45 -3.92 -5.05 9.59
C SER A 45 -2.93 -6.20 9.72
N LEU A 46 -1.89 -5.99 10.52
CA LEU A 46 -0.99 -7.06 10.91
C LEU A 46 -1.74 -8.04 11.81
N GLU A 47 -1.46 -9.31 11.61
CA GLU A 47 -1.90 -10.36 12.53
C GLU A 47 -0.90 -10.48 13.69
N PRO A 48 -1.33 -11.04 14.83
CA PRO A 48 -0.40 -11.18 15.95
C PRO A 48 0.87 -11.93 15.55
N GLY A 49 2.02 -11.34 15.87
CA GLY A 49 3.31 -11.93 15.56
C GLY A 49 3.75 -11.84 14.12
N GLU A 50 2.95 -11.21 13.26
CA GLU A 50 3.27 -11.12 11.85
C GLU A 50 4.23 -9.96 11.58
N ALA A 51 5.28 -10.21 10.77
CA ALA A 51 6.18 -9.15 10.36
C ALA A 51 5.48 -8.23 9.36
N PRO A 52 5.77 -6.92 9.37
CA PRO A 52 5.09 -5.98 8.47
C PRO A 52 5.22 -6.33 6.99
N LEU A 53 6.38 -6.75 6.52
CA LEU A 53 6.54 -7.09 5.11
C LEU A 53 5.68 -8.30 4.73
N ALA A 54 5.64 -9.31 5.60
CA ALA A 54 4.81 -10.48 5.35
C ALA A 54 3.34 -10.10 5.30
N ALA A 55 2.89 -9.23 6.21
CA ALA A 55 1.53 -8.73 6.21
C ALA A 55 1.21 -7.97 4.92
N ALA A 56 2.13 -7.13 4.47
CA ALA A 56 1.94 -6.35 3.25
C ALA A 56 1.74 -7.27 2.05
N ILE A 57 2.59 -8.29 1.92
CA ILE A 57 2.50 -9.25 0.81
C ILE A 57 1.17 -10.01 0.87
N ARG A 58 0.79 -10.46 2.05
CA ARG A 58 -0.46 -11.19 2.26
C ARG A 58 -1.67 -10.32 1.89
N GLU A 59 -1.67 -9.06 2.32
CA GLU A 59 -2.78 -8.17 2.04
C GLU A 59 -2.93 -7.88 0.54
N VAL A 60 -1.82 -7.74 -0.18
CA VAL A 60 -1.88 -7.56 -1.63
C VAL A 60 -2.57 -8.77 -2.27
N GLU A 61 -2.19 -9.97 -1.87
CA GLU A 61 -2.80 -11.17 -2.43
C GLU A 61 -4.28 -11.24 -2.08
N GLU A 62 -4.63 -10.98 -0.82
CA GLU A 62 -6.03 -11.05 -0.37
C GLU A 62 -6.92 -10.02 -1.06
N GLU A 63 -6.41 -8.83 -1.29
CA GLU A 63 -7.23 -7.74 -1.83
C GLU A 63 -7.22 -7.66 -3.34
N THR A 64 -6.20 -8.20 -4.00
CA THR A 64 -6.04 -8.03 -5.45
C THR A 64 -5.81 -9.33 -6.20
N GLY A 65 -5.48 -10.40 -5.52
CA GLY A 65 -5.09 -11.65 -6.16
C GLY A 65 -3.70 -11.67 -6.74
N LEU A 66 -2.95 -10.56 -6.65
CA LEU A 66 -1.62 -10.50 -7.23
C LEU A 66 -0.61 -11.25 -6.36
N VAL A 67 0.23 -12.03 -7.03
CA VAL A 67 1.33 -12.78 -6.42
C VAL A 67 2.61 -12.48 -7.19
N GLY A 68 3.74 -12.93 -6.68
CA GLY A 68 5.00 -12.78 -7.42
C GLY A 68 5.49 -11.36 -7.49
N LEU A 69 5.23 -10.57 -6.45
CA LEU A 69 5.74 -9.20 -6.38
C LEU A 69 7.27 -9.20 -6.42
N VAL A 70 7.83 -8.23 -7.15
CA VAL A 70 9.28 -8.07 -7.27
C VAL A 70 9.68 -6.83 -6.50
N PHE A 71 10.44 -7.02 -5.44
CA PHE A 71 10.88 -5.93 -4.56
C PHE A 71 12.22 -5.38 -5.06
N ARG A 72 12.18 -4.67 -6.19
CA ARG A 72 13.38 -4.09 -6.80
C ARG A 72 14.06 -3.07 -5.91
N TRP A 73 13.29 -2.44 -5.03
CA TRP A 73 13.80 -1.39 -4.14
C TRP A 73 14.03 -1.93 -2.74
N GLY A 74 14.10 -3.25 -2.61
CA GLY A 74 14.36 -3.91 -1.35
C GLY A 74 13.20 -3.73 -0.38
N GLU A 75 13.54 -3.57 0.89
CA GLU A 75 12.56 -3.46 1.95
C GLU A 75 12.39 -2.01 2.42
N ALA A 76 12.71 -1.05 1.56
CA ALA A 76 12.46 0.35 1.86
C ALA A 76 10.98 0.56 2.14
N PHE A 77 10.67 1.37 3.14
CA PHE A 77 9.29 1.61 3.53
C PHE A 77 9.09 3.04 4.00
N ARG A 78 7.83 3.43 4.06
CA ARG A 78 7.42 4.71 4.64
C ARG A 78 6.20 4.47 5.52
N ASP A 79 6.24 5.02 6.73
CA ASP A 79 5.10 4.97 7.64
C ASP A 79 4.29 6.24 7.49
N THR A 80 2.97 6.11 7.59
CA THR A 80 2.11 7.30 7.72
C THR A 80 2.29 7.90 9.11
N GLU A 81 1.88 9.14 9.28
CA GLU A 81 1.65 9.65 10.62
C GLU A 81 0.47 8.92 11.25
N LEU A 82 0.30 9.03 12.54
CA LEU A 82 -0.84 8.44 13.24
C LEU A 82 -2.14 9.08 12.73
N TYR A 83 -3.17 8.25 12.60
CA TYR A 83 -4.48 8.72 12.12
C TYR A 83 -5.59 7.87 12.73
N SER A 84 -6.83 8.35 12.61
CA SER A 84 -8.04 7.63 13.01
C SER A 84 -7.93 6.94 14.36
N GLY A 85 -7.49 7.69 15.37
CA GLY A 85 -7.48 7.18 16.74
C GLY A 85 -6.34 6.23 17.05
N GLY A 86 -5.21 6.38 16.38
CA GLY A 86 -4.00 5.64 16.75
C GLY A 86 -3.58 4.59 15.74
N LYS A 87 -4.03 4.71 14.50
CA LYS A 87 -3.57 3.84 13.42
C LYS A 87 -2.28 4.35 12.81
N VAL A 88 -1.47 3.44 12.28
CA VAL A 88 -0.32 3.75 11.44
C VAL A 88 -0.25 2.69 10.36
N ALA A 89 0.09 3.10 9.13
CA ALA A 89 0.23 2.18 8.01
C ALA A 89 1.64 2.29 7.43
N ARG A 90 2.26 1.15 7.21
CA ARG A 90 3.59 1.04 6.62
C ARG A 90 3.47 0.55 5.19
N TYR A 91 4.06 1.29 4.26
CA TYR A 91 4.00 0.92 2.85
C TYR A 91 5.39 0.63 2.30
N TYR A 92 5.47 -0.47 1.57
CA TYR A 92 6.64 -0.86 0.77
C TYR A 92 6.36 -0.54 -0.69
N VAL A 93 7.34 -0.75 -1.56
CA VAL A 93 7.17 -0.56 -3.01
C VAL A 93 7.58 -1.85 -3.70
N ALA A 94 6.73 -2.34 -4.59
CA ALA A 94 7.07 -3.54 -5.35
C ALA A 94 6.44 -3.49 -6.73
N GLU A 95 7.07 -4.15 -7.68
CA GLU A 95 6.55 -4.28 -9.03
C GLU A 95 5.74 -5.55 -9.16
N ALA A 96 4.57 -5.45 -9.79
CA ALA A 96 3.80 -6.59 -10.23
C ALA A 96 3.86 -6.61 -11.75
N PRO A 97 4.87 -7.29 -12.34
CA PRO A 97 5.07 -7.23 -13.79
C PRO A 97 3.97 -7.91 -14.58
N ALA A 98 3.21 -8.80 -13.94
CA ALA A 98 2.14 -9.56 -14.60
C ALA A 98 1.04 -9.85 -13.60
N GLY A 99 -0.07 -10.37 -14.11
CA GLY A 99 -1.22 -10.78 -13.30
C GLY A 99 -2.35 -9.79 -13.39
N ASP A 100 -3.56 -10.30 -13.24
CA ASP A 100 -4.78 -9.50 -13.28
C ASP A 100 -5.31 -9.27 -11.88
N VAL A 101 -5.79 -8.06 -11.62
CA VAL A 101 -6.45 -7.74 -10.36
C VAL A 101 -7.86 -8.34 -10.39
N THR A 102 -8.24 -9.08 -9.35
CA THR A 102 -9.52 -9.79 -9.33
C THR A 102 -10.49 -9.32 -8.25
N LEU A 103 -10.02 -8.56 -7.27
CA LEU A 103 -10.82 -8.12 -6.12
C LEU A 103 -11.55 -9.29 -5.46
N PRO A 104 -10.82 -10.23 -4.85
CA PRO A 104 -11.43 -11.44 -4.29
C PRO A 104 -12.41 -11.13 -3.17
N VAL A 105 -13.37 -12.04 -2.96
CA VAL A 105 -14.31 -11.93 -1.86
C VAL A 105 -13.57 -12.08 -0.54
N ASN A 106 -13.85 -11.18 0.39
CA ASN A 106 -13.36 -11.26 1.77
C ASN A 106 -14.37 -12.12 2.54
N PRO A 107 -13.96 -13.30 3.06
CA PRO A 107 -14.90 -14.19 3.73
C PRO A 107 -15.59 -13.56 4.93
N GLU A 108 -14.93 -12.65 5.63
CA GLU A 108 -15.51 -12.01 6.80
C GLU A 108 -16.60 -11.03 6.44
N LEU A 109 -16.53 -10.45 5.24
CA LEU A 109 -17.52 -9.49 4.76
C LEU A 109 -18.57 -10.11 3.87
N GLY A 110 -18.30 -11.29 3.29
CA GLY A 110 -19.18 -11.90 2.31
C GLY A 110 -19.15 -11.20 0.96
N ARG A 111 -18.22 -10.29 0.74
CA ARG A 111 -18.03 -9.56 -0.51
C ARG A 111 -16.60 -9.07 -0.60
N ALA A 112 -16.21 -8.54 -1.75
CA ALA A 112 -14.90 -7.91 -1.87
C ALA A 112 -14.83 -6.68 -0.96
N GLU A 113 -13.69 -6.46 -0.35
CA GLU A 113 -13.49 -5.28 0.49
C GLU A 113 -13.51 -4.00 -0.33
N HIS A 114 -12.98 -4.07 -1.55
CA HIS A 114 -12.93 -2.95 -2.48
C HIS A 114 -13.83 -3.24 -3.67
N ASP A 115 -14.43 -2.19 -4.22
CA ASP A 115 -15.37 -2.36 -5.32
C ASP A 115 -14.85 -1.82 -6.66
N GLU A 116 -13.66 -1.25 -6.67
CA GLU A 116 -13.05 -0.75 -7.90
C GLU A 116 -11.53 -0.72 -7.75
N PHE A 117 -10.82 -0.95 -8.86
CA PHE A 117 -9.38 -0.76 -8.91
C PHE A 117 -9.01 0.03 -10.16
N ARG A 118 -7.87 0.72 -10.11
CA ARG A 118 -7.32 1.39 -11.27
C ARG A 118 -5.80 1.31 -11.25
N TRP A 119 -5.24 1.13 -12.43
CA TRP A 119 -3.82 1.37 -12.66
C TRP A 119 -3.70 2.79 -13.18
N VAL A 120 -3.05 3.67 -12.45
CA VAL A 120 -3.01 5.09 -12.76
C VAL A 120 -1.58 5.63 -12.68
N SER A 121 -1.34 6.75 -13.35
CA SER A 121 -0.09 7.48 -13.18
C SER A 121 -0.03 8.03 -11.76
N PHE A 122 1.18 8.37 -11.29
CA PHE A 122 1.31 8.98 -9.97
C PHE A 122 0.61 10.34 -9.92
N ALA A 123 0.58 11.08 -11.03
CA ALA A 123 -0.17 12.33 -11.09
C ALA A 123 -1.66 12.10 -10.86
N ASP A 124 -2.23 11.09 -11.51
CA ASP A 124 -3.63 10.76 -11.32
C ASP A 124 -3.90 10.20 -9.93
N ALA A 125 -2.99 9.39 -9.40
CA ALA A 125 -3.12 8.88 -8.03
C ALA A 125 -3.22 10.04 -7.05
N ASN A 126 -2.42 11.09 -7.24
CA ASN A 126 -2.43 12.23 -6.35
C ASN A 126 -3.79 12.93 -6.29
N ARG A 127 -4.58 12.84 -7.35
CA ARG A 127 -5.93 13.43 -7.37
C ARG A 127 -6.94 12.57 -6.62
N LEU A 128 -6.68 11.28 -6.48
CA LEU A 128 -7.61 10.33 -5.85
C LEU A 128 -7.32 10.15 -4.38
N LEU A 129 -6.06 10.21 -3.98
CA LEU A 129 -5.63 9.85 -2.63
C LEU A 129 -5.81 11.00 -1.65
N VAL A 130 -6.14 10.65 -0.40
CA VAL A 130 -6.17 11.64 0.68
C VAL A 130 -4.74 12.08 1.02
N PRO A 131 -4.56 13.26 1.67
CA PRO A 131 -3.21 13.79 1.91
C PRO A 131 -2.25 12.83 2.61
N ARG A 132 -2.74 12.06 3.57
CA ARG A 132 -1.91 11.08 4.28
C ARG A 132 -1.27 10.09 3.30
N VAL A 133 -2.04 9.63 2.31
CA VAL A 133 -1.59 8.63 1.34
C VAL A 133 -0.88 9.30 0.17
N GLN A 134 -1.20 10.55 -0.14
CA GLN A 134 -0.46 11.32 -1.14
C GLN A 134 1.04 11.37 -0.79
N ARG A 135 1.35 11.54 0.49
CA ARG A 135 2.76 11.58 0.93
C ARG A 135 3.46 10.26 0.68
N ILE A 136 2.75 9.15 0.82
CA ILE A 136 3.28 7.83 0.50
C ILE A 136 3.56 7.73 -1.01
N ALA A 137 2.62 8.19 -1.84
CA ALA A 137 2.79 8.17 -3.29
C ALA A 137 3.99 9.01 -3.72
N GLU A 138 4.17 10.19 -3.12
CA GLU A 138 5.31 11.04 -3.43
C GLU A 138 6.63 10.38 -3.09
N TRP A 139 6.71 9.75 -1.93
CA TRP A 139 7.90 9.02 -1.53
C TRP A 139 8.19 7.88 -2.51
N ALA A 140 7.16 7.11 -2.87
CA ALA A 140 7.32 5.98 -3.78
C ALA A 140 7.80 6.45 -5.15
N GLU A 141 7.20 7.52 -5.67
CA GLU A 141 7.61 8.07 -6.96
C GLU A 141 9.07 8.51 -6.93
N GLY A 142 9.49 9.14 -5.84
CA GLY A 142 10.88 9.52 -5.66
C GLY A 142 11.82 8.32 -5.67
N LEU A 143 11.39 7.24 -5.02
CA LEU A 143 12.19 6.01 -4.98
C LEU A 143 12.33 5.40 -6.37
N LEU A 144 11.24 5.39 -7.15
CA LEU A 144 11.28 4.89 -8.53
C LEU A 144 12.19 5.73 -9.41
N ALA A 145 12.31 7.02 -9.13
CA ALA A 145 13.18 7.93 -9.88
C ALA A 145 14.63 7.89 -9.40
N GLY A 146 14.95 7.01 -8.43
CA GLY A 146 16.31 6.89 -7.92
C GLY A 146 16.67 7.92 -6.86
N ARG A 147 15.68 8.58 -6.28
CA ARG A 147 15.91 9.53 -5.18
C ARG A 147 15.74 8.81 -3.86
N PRO A 148 16.67 9.03 -2.90
CA PRO A 148 16.56 8.39 -1.59
C PRO A 148 15.41 8.88 -0.75
#